data_6342d776e760ac0252abe3cf5902cc4b
#
_entry.id   6342d776e760ac0252abe3cf5902cc4b
#
_cell.length_a   1.000
_cell.length_b   1.000
_cell.length_c   1.000
_cell.angle_alpha   90.00
_cell.angle_beta   90.00
_cell.angle_gamma   90.00
#
_symmetry.space_group_name_H-M   'P 1'
#
loop_
_entity.id
_entity.type
_entity.pdbx_description
1 polymer ?
#
loop_
_entity_poly.entity_id
_entity_poly.type
_entity_poly.pdbx_seq_one_letter_code
_entity_poly.pdbx_strand_id
1 'polypeptide(L)'
;MRRALRIFPLYYGVIALVVLAYPVFHWRWSIEWLAWPLYLGIFLRFLSPQSLIAGTPQQQASDGQLFAGRGITFPLYFGHFWSLCIEELFYLFWPWAVFSVRRRRTLLWICGASCVLILVVRIVALRVAAVRAIPDDLLYGFTPLQADSLLMGGFAALMWRGPHRNALLRWARFVAPLLMAVAVGYYCFCVLPSQQFATMGYQYPMWRYTFGLEFVNLLATSVVVCLLAPQKWLSLTIGSRPARWLGRISYGAYVFHDILHNVYLGAVNHVRKHVVIGDGLASFTFVSIALAGTILLAWLSFRFYESRFLNLKEKYTLS
;
A
#
# COMPACT_ATOMS: atom_id res chain seq x y z
N MET A 1 -6.35 -14.16 15.31
CA MET A 1 -6.22 -13.28 16.49
C MET A 1 -4.99 -12.37 16.48
N ARG A 2 -3.75 -12.87 16.31
CA ARG A 2 -2.50 -12.03 16.33
C ARG A 2 -2.50 -10.86 15.34
N ARG A 3 -3.04 -11.06 14.13
CA ARG A 3 -3.14 -10.05 13.07
C ARG A 3 -4.23 -9.01 13.41
N ALA A 4 -5.40 -9.45 13.85
CA ALA A 4 -6.49 -8.57 14.23
C ALA A 4 -6.07 -7.57 15.33
N LEU A 5 -5.34 -8.03 16.36
CA LEU A 5 -4.80 -7.16 17.41
C LEU A 5 -3.74 -6.15 16.93
N ARG A 6 -3.14 -6.38 15.76
CA ARG A 6 -2.19 -5.45 15.16
C ARG A 6 -2.86 -4.42 14.25
N ILE A 7 -3.86 -4.83 13.48
CA ILE A 7 -4.46 -4.02 12.41
C ILE A 7 -5.71 -3.29 12.89
N PHE A 8 -6.66 -4.02 13.45
CA PHE A 8 -7.99 -3.49 13.77
C PHE A 8 -7.98 -2.32 14.77
N PRO A 9 -7.19 -2.31 15.85
CA PRO A 9 -7.24 -1.20 16.79
C PRO A 9 -6.93 0.14 16.12
N LEU A 10 -5.83 0.25 15.39
CA LEU A 10 -5.47 1.50 14.73
C LEU A 10 -6.41 1.84 13.58
N TYR A 11 -6.80 0.86 12.76
CA TYR A 11 -7.74 1.07 11.67
C TYR A 11 -9.07 1.65 12.16
N TYR A 12 -9.71 0.97 13.11
CA TYR A 12 -10.97 1.43 13.68
C TYR A 12 -10.81 2.67 14.56
N GLY A 13 -9.66 2.83 15.22
CA GLY A 13 -9.33 4.03 15.97
C GLY A 13 -9.29 5.28 15.09
N VAL A 14 -8.69 5.19 13.90
CA VAL A 14 -8.66 6.29 12.93
C VAL A 14 -10.05 6.56 12.38
N ILE A 15 -10.82 5.53 12.01
CA ILE A 15 -12.22 5.71 11.56
C ILE A 15 -13.06 6.37 12.66
N ALA A 16 -12.93 5.91 13.92
CA ALA A 16 -13.63 6.51 15.04
C ALA A 16 -13.26 7.98 15.26
N LEU A 17 -11.97 8.33 15.16
CA LEU A 17 -11.53 9.73 15.24
C LEU A 17 -12.17 10.60 14.16
N VAL A 18 -12.27 10.08 12.92
CA VAL A 18 -12.92 10.79 11.82
C VAL A 18 -14.41 10.98 12.11
N VAL A 19 -15.09 9.92 12.57
CA VAL A 19 -16.52 9.99 12.93
C VAL A 19 -16.76 10.98 14.07
N LEU A 20 -15.90 11.00 15.09
CA LEU A 20 -15.99 11.95 16.21
C LEU A 20 -15.68 13.39 15.80
N ALA A 21 -14.81 13.58 14.84
CA ALA A 21 -14.48 14.89 14.31
C ALA A 21 -15.56 15.46 13.36
N TYR A 22 -16.46 14.60 12.88
CA TYR A 22 -17.53 14.96 11.95
C TYR A 22 -18.34 16.23 12.37
N PRO A 23 -18.84 16.34 13.61
CA PRO A 23 -19.62 17.51 14.01
C PRO A 23 -18.81 18.82 13.96
N VAL A 24 -17.49 18.75 14.24
CA VAL A 24 -16.59 19.91 14.26
C VAL A 24 -16.35 20.45 12.86
N PHE A 25 -16.26 19.57 11.87
CA PHE A 25 -15.93 19.94 10.50
C PHE A 25 -17.16 20.04 9.57
N HIS A 26 -18.38 19.80 10.10
CA HIS A 26 -19.64 19.90 9.36
C HIS A 26 -19.64 19.08 8.03
N TRP A 27 -19.07 17.88 8.05
CA TRP A 27 -19.03 17.02 6.89
C TRP A 27 -20.43 16.51 6.49
N ARG A 28 -20.59 16.14 5.24
CA ARG A 28 -21.81 15.46 4.77
C ARG A 28 -21.64 13.96 4.92
N TRP A 29 -22.51 13.31 5.67
CA TRP A 29 -22.58 11.86 5.73
C TRP A 29 -23.23 11.32 4.46
N SER A 30 -22.62 10.26 3.89
CA SER A 30 -23.27 9.39 2.92
C SER A 30 -23.22 7.95 3.44
N ILE A 31 -24.12 7.09 2.96
CA ILE A 31 -24.13 5.66 3.33
C ILE A 31 -22.83 4.96 2.92
N GLU A 32 -22.11 5.52 1.98
CA GLU A 32 -20.81 5.03 1.50
C GLU A 32 -19.76 4.97 2.61
N TRP A 33 -19.84 5.81 3.63
CA TRP A 33 -18.96 5.77 4.78
C TRP A 33 -18.99 4.44 5.55
N LEU A 34 -20.11 3.71 5.50
CA LEU A 34 -20.23 2.40 6.13
C LEU A 34 -19.39 1.32 5.46
N ALA A 35 -18.97 1.55 4.23
CA ALA A 35 -18.13 0.60 3.53
C ALA A 35 -16.69 0.52 4.11
N TRP A 36 -16.18 1.59 4.69
CA TRP A 36 -14.85 1.58 5.30
C TRP A 36 -14.76 0.66 6.52
N PRO A 37 -15.62 0.75 7.54
CA PRO A 37 -15.61 -0.20 8.65
C PRO A 37 -15.77 -1.66 8.26
N LEU A 38 -16.38 -1.92 7.10
CA LEU A 38 -16.60 -3.28 6.59
C LEU A 38 -15.50 -3.76 5.64
N TYR A 39 -14.42 -2.99 5.45
CA TYR A 39 -13.39 -3.26 4.43
C TYR A 39 -13.95 -3.37 3.00
N LEU A 40 -15.08 -2.74 2.73
CA LEU A 40 -15.75 -2.71 1.44
C LEU A 40 -15.48 -1.40 0.67
N GLY A 41 -14.63 -0.53 1.20
CA GLY A 41 -14.30 0.77 0.59
C GLY A 41 -13.79 0.67 -0.85
N ILE A 42 -13.20 -0.47 -1.22
CA ILE A 42 -12.79 -0.73 -2.59
C ILE A 42 -13.98 -0.83 -3.56
N PHE A 43 -15.13 -1.35 -3.11
CA PHE A 43 -16.32 -1.50 -3.94
C PHE A 43 -17.04 -0.17 -4.15
N LEU A 44 -16.82 0.83 -3.30
CA LEU A 44 -17.39 2.18 -3.47
C LEU A 44 -16.98 2.80 -4.80
N ARG A 45 -15.74 2.53 -5.24
CA ARG A 45 -15.25 3.00 -6.54
C ARG A 45 -16.07 2.50 -7.74
N PHE A 46 -16.80 1.38 -7.57
CA PHE A 46 -17.64 0.79 -8.63
C PHE A 46 -19.11 1.13 -8.47
N LEU A 47 -19.56 1.44 -7.25
CA LEU A 47 -20.97 1.71 -6.96
C LEU A 47 -21.35 3.17 -7.15
N SER A 48 -20.39 4.09 -7.02
CA SER A 48 -20.59 5.51 -7.21
C SER A 48 -19.58 6.08 -8.21
N PRO A 49 -20.00 6.39 -9.45
CA PRO A 49 -19.12 7.02 -10.44
C PRO A 49 -18.51 8.35 -9.97
N GLN A 50 -19.15 9.03 -9.03
CA GLN A 50 -18.68 10.27 -8.44
C GLN A 50 -17.67 10.04 -7.31
N SER A 51 -17.73 8.90 -6.59
CA SER A 51 -16.69 8.48 -5.66
C SER A 51 -15.47 7.85 -6.36
N LEU A 52 -15.65 7.47 -7.65
CA LEU A 52 -14.60 6.97 -8.53
C LEU A 52 -13.56 8.02 -8.90
N ILE A 53 -13.88 9.26 -8.69
CA ILE A 53 -13.12 10.41 -9.12
C ILE A 53 -12.10 10.85 -8.03
N ALA A 54 -12.10 10.26 -6.86
CA ALA A 54 -11.18 10.53 -5.74
C ALA A 54 -9.69 10.20 -5.98
N GLY A 55 -9.27 10.03 -7.22
CA GLY A 55 -7.89 9.63 -7.56
C GLY A 55 -7.11 10.57 -8.46
N THR A 56 -7.74 11.57 -9.09
CA THR A 56 -7.02 12.55 -9.93
C THR A 56 -6.56 13.76 -9.11
N PRO A 57 -5.43 14.44 -9.46
CA PRO A 57 -5.01 15.67 -8.82
C PRO A 57 -6.08 16.79 -8.85
N GLN A 58 -6.92 16.83 -9.90
CA GLN A 58 -8.06 17.74 -10.02
C GLN A 58 -9.20 17.35 -9.09
N GLN A 59 -9.29 16.11 -8.71
CA GLN A 59 -10.31 15.56 -7.87
C GLN A 59 -9.91 15.46 -6.41
N GLN A 60 -8.60 15.39 -6.11
CA GLN A 60 -8.11 15.73 -4.76
C GLN A 60 -8.49 17.18 -4.40
N ALA A 61 -8.55 18.08 -5.38
CA ALA A 61 -9.11 19.41 -5.20
C ALA A 61 -10.64 19.39 -5.02
N SER A 62 -11.39 18.46 -5.66
CA SER A 62 -12.83 18.32 -5.51
C SER A 62 -13.22 17.46 -4.29
N ASP A 63 -12.39 16.51 -3.87
CA ASP A 63 -12.59 15.77 -2.60
C ASP A 63 -12.34 16.67 -1.39
N GLY A 64 -11.45 17.64 -1.52
CA GLY A 64 -11.41 18.79 -0.63
C GLY A 64 -12.76 19.51 -0.59
N GLN A 65 -13.55 19.51 -1.67
CA GLN A 65 -14.89 20.09 -1.73
C GLN A 65 -16.00 19.15 -1.23
N LEU A 66 -15.85 17.83 -1.31
CA LEU A 66 -16.75 16.86 -0.67
C LEU A 66 -16.75 16.99 0.85
N PHE A 67 -15.63 17.45 1.41
CA PHE A 67 -15.47 17.77 2.82
C PHE A 67 -15.55 19.29 3.13
N ALA A 68 -15.78 20.14 2.11
CA ALA A 68 -15.92 21.59 2.26
C ALA A 68 -17.32 21.97 2.72
N GLY A 69 -17.59 21.80 3.99
CA GLY A 69 -18.59 22.62 4.66
C GLY A 69 -18.01 24.00 4.88
N ARG A 70 -18.55 25.05 4.20
CA ARG A 70 -18.26 26.48 4.44
C ARG A 70 -16.77 26.85 4.58
N GLY A 71 -15.97 26.54 3.57
CA GLY A 71 -14.63 27.13 3.43
C GLY A 71 -13.48 26.46 4.19
N ILE A 72 -13.72 25.38 4.93
CA ILE A 72 -12.66 24.60 5.56
C ILE A 72 -12.54 23.28 4.80
N THR A 73 -11.55 23.19 3.92
CA THR A 73 -11.15 21.93 3.29
C THR A 73 -10.43 21.08 4.32
N PHE A 74 -11.06 20.00 4.79
CA PHE A 74 -10.39 19.09 5.70
C PHE A 74 -9.43 18.20 4.91
N PRO A 75 -8.16 18.16 5.32
CA PRO A 75 -7.09 17.66 4.50
C PRO A 75 -6.81 16.16 4.68
N LEU A 76 -7.75 15.37 5.19
CA LEU A 76 -7.52 13.93 5.40
C LEU A 76 -7.89 13.13 4.16
N TYR A 77 -6.99 12.24 3.75
CA TYR A 77 -7.17 11.34 2.62
C TYR A 77 -7.15 9.87 3.08
N PHE A 78 -8.20 9.12 2.74
CA PHE A 78 -8.36 7.71 3.13
C PHE A 78 -8.26 6.75 1.94
N GLY A 79 -8.03 7.28 0.76
CA GLY A 79 -8.01 6.48 -0.47
C GLY A 79 -7.07 5.27 -0.41
N HIS A 80 -5.92 5.40 0.24
CA HIS A 80 -4.94 4.32 0.37
C HIS A 80 -5.44 3.10 1.18
N PHE A 81 -6.49 3.24 1.98
CA PHE A 81 -7.08 2.11 2.74
C PHE A 81 -7.67 1.02 1.84
N TRP A 82 -7.84 1.28 0.53
CA TRP A 82 -8.24 0.25 -0.41
C TRP A 82 -7.33 -0.99 -0.36
N SER A 83 -6.03 -0.82 -0.14
CA SER A 83 -5.10 -1.95 -0.09
C SER A 83 -5.27 -2.80 1.17
N LEU A 84 -5.68 -2.20 2.31
CA LEU A 84 -6.07 -2.95 3.51
C LEU A 84 -7.32 -3.80 3.25
N CYS A 85 -8.27 -3.28 2.46
CA CYS A 85 -9.44 -4.07 2.05
C CYS A 85 -9.03 -5.31 1.25
N ILE A 86 -8.08 -5.18 0.32
CA ILE A 86 -7.55 -6.31 -0.45
C ILE A 86 -6.91 -7.34 0.48
N GLU A 87 -6.07 -6.89 1.40
CA GLU A 87 -5.40 -7.77 2.35
C GLU A 87 -6.41 -8.55 3.20
N GLU A 88 -7.41 -7.89 3.80
CA GLU A 88 -8.38 -8.56 4.66
C GLU A 88 -9.25 -9.53 3.88
N LEU A 89 -9.68 -9.17 2.66
CA LEU A 89 -10.38 -10.11 1.77
C LEU A 89 -9.52 -11.33 1.44
N PHE A 90 -8.24 -11.12 1.12
CA PHE A 90 -7.32 -12.23 0.88
C PHE A 90 -7.21 -13.15 2.10
N TYR A 91 -7.04 -12.60 3.31
CA TYR A 91 -6.93 -13.41 4.52
C TYR A 91 -8.25 -14.07 4.94
N LEU A 92 -9.38 -13.57 4.48
CA LEU A 92 -10.66 -14.24 4.62
C LEU A 92 -10.75 -15.47 3.71
N PHE A 93 -10.32 -15.34 2.44
CA PHE A 93 -10.46 -16.42 1.44
C PHE A 93 -9.28 -17.39 1.41
N TRP A 94 -8.07 -16.94 1.72
CA TRP A 94 -6.87 -17.78 1.64
C TRP A 94 -6.90 -19.04 2.52
N PRO A 95 -7.34 -19.02 3.80
CA PRO A 95 -7.48 -20.24 4.59
C PRO A 95 -8.41 -21.25 3.93
N TRP A 96 -9.53 -20.79 3.37
CA TRP A 96 -10.45 -21.67 2.64
C TRP A 96 -9.80 -22.35 1.45
N ALA A 97 -9.03 -21.61 0.66
CA ALA A 97 -8.28 -22.18 -0.46
C ALA A 97 -7.28 -23.24 0.03
N VAL A 98 -6.55 -22.98 1.11
CA VAL A 98 -5.58 -23.93 1.69
C VAL A 98 -6.26 -25.15 2.28
N PHE A 99 -7.40 -25.02 2.96
CA PHE A 99 -8.14 -26.14 3.53
C PHE A 99 -8.84 -26.98 2.45
N SER A 100 -9.38 -26.35 1.41
CA SER A 100 -10.07 -27.04 0.32
C SER A 100 -9.12 -27.81 -0.59
N VAL A 101 -7.95 -27.24 -0.85
CA VAL A 101 -6.95 -27.84 -1.75
C VAL A 101 -5.88 -28.55 -0.92
N ARG A 102 -6.09 -29.83 -0.65
CA ARG A 102 -5.17 -30.66 0.18
C ARG A 102 -3.79 -30.87 -0.46
N ARG A 103 -3.69 -30.82 -1.80
CA ARG A 103 -2.45 -31.10 -2.53
C ARG A 103 -1.64 -29.82 -2.73
N ARG A 104 -0.46 -29.76 -2.11
CA ARG A 104 0.47 -28.62 -2.25
C ARG A 104 0.82 -28.28 -3.70
N ARG A 105 1.00 -29.27 -4.56
CA ARG A 105 1.26 -29.04 -6.01
C ARG A 105 0.13 -28.26 -6.66
N THR A 106 -1.11 -28.63 -6.36
CA THR A 106 -2.29 -27.93 -6.89
C THR A 106 -2.35 -26.50 -6.41
N LEU A 107 -2.06 -26.22 -5.12
CA LEU A 107 -1.97 -24.86 -4.61
C LEU A 107 -0.88 -24.03 -5.30
N LEU A 108 0.30 -24.62 -5.56
CA LEU A 108 1.36 -23.95 -6.32
C LEU A 108 0.91 -23.59 -7.73
N TRP A 109 0.23 -24.52 -8.42
CA TRP A 109 -0.33 -24.25 -9.75
C TRP A 109 -1.42 -23.17 -9.71
N ILE A 110 -2.31 -23.20 -8.71
CA ILE A 110 -3.33 -22.16 -8.54
C ILE A 110 -2.66 -20.80 -8.35
N CYS A 111 -1.71 -20.66 -7.44
CA CYS A 111 -1.02 -19.39 -7.23
C CYS A 111 -0.31 -18.89 -8.50
N GLY A 112 0.50 -19.76 -9.15
CA GLY A 112 1.24 -19.37 -10.33
C GLY A 112 0.34 -19.05 -11.53
N ALA A 113 -0.64 -19.90 -11.82
CA ALA A 113 -1.59 -19.68 -12.91
C ALA A 113 -2.45 -18.43 -12.66
N SER A 114 -2.88 -18.19 -11.41
CA SER A 114 -3.63 -16.97 -11.08
C SER A 114 -2.80 -15.70 -11.24
N CYS A 115 -1.51 -15.70 -10.90
CA CYS A 115 -0.64 -14.53 -11.15
C CYS A 115 -0.56 -14.24 -12.66
N VAL A 116 -0.35 -15.28 -13.50
CA VAL A 116 -0.31 -15.10 -14.96
C VAL A 116 -1.67 -14.64 -15.51
N LEU A 117 -2.76 -15.26 -15.05
CA LEU A 117 -4.12 -14.89 -15.47
C LEU A 117 -4.43 -13.44 -15.10
N ILE A 118 -4.11 -13.01 -13.89
CA ILE A 118 -4.31 -11.63 -13.43
C ILE A 118 -3.53 -10.66 -14.31
N LEU A 119 -2.27 -10.94 -14.62
CA LEU A 119 -1.48 -10.12 -15.53
C LEU A 119 -2.12 -10.00 -16.91
N VAL A 120 -2.56 -11.13 -17.50
CA VAL A 120 -3.23 -11.14 -18.81
C VAL A 120 -4.53 -10.33 -18.77
N VAL A 121 -5.38 -10.56 -17.76
CA VAL A 121 -6.64 -9.83 -17.59
C VAL A 121 -6.38 -8.34 -17.40
N ARG A 122 -5.34 -7.96 -16.65
CA ARG A 122 -4.94 -6.56 -16.44
C ARG A 122 -4.51 -5.89 -17.75
N ILE A 123 -3.70 -6.59 -18.59
CA ILE A 123 -3.30 -6.10 -19.91
C ILE A 123 -4.54 -5.88 -20.81
N VAL A 124 -5.42 -6.87 -20.87
CA VAL A 124 -6.66 -6.77 -21.69
C VAL A 124 -7.57 -5.66 -21.18
N ALA A 125 -7.78 -5.59 -19.86
CA ALA A 125 -8.64 -4.56 -19.25
C ALA A 125 -8.12 -3.14 -19.52
N LEU A 126 -6.80 -2.90 -19.42
CA LEU A 126 -6.19 -1.61 -19.74
C LEU A 126 -6.31 -1.26 -21.23
N ARG A 127 -6.19 -2.25 -22.13
CA ARG A 127 -6.43 -2.03 -23.57
C ARG A 127 -7.88 -1.64 -23.85
N VAL A 128 -8.83 -2.33 -23.23
CA VAL A 128 -10.27 -2.01 -23.35
C VAL A 128 -10.58 -0.64 -22.75
N ALA A 129 -9.99 -0.31 -21.58
CA ALA A 129 -10.16 0.98 -20.95
C ALA A 129 -9.64 2.14 -21.82
N ALA A 130 -8.45 1.96 -22.43
CA ALA A 130 -7.89 2.95 -23.35
C ALA A 130 -8.79 3.22 -24.56
N VAL A 131 -9.40 2.17 -25.12
CA VAL A 131 -10.34 2.31 -26.26
C VAL A 131 -11.65 2.98 -25.84
N ARG A 132 -12.12 2.74 -24.61
CA ARG A 132 -13.40 3.27 -24.09
C ARG A 132 -13.25 4.55 -23.28
N ALA A 133 -12.06 5.13 -23.23
CA ALA A 133 -11.72 6.30 -22.41
C ALA A 133 -12.10 6.14 -20.91
N ILE A 134 -11.98 4.91 -20.39
CA ILE A 134 -12.19 4.62 -18.96
C ILE A 134 -10.91 5.00 -18.21
N PRO A 135 -10.97 5.73 -17.08
CA PRO A 135 -9.80 6.05 -16.30
C PRO A 135 -9.05 4.81 -15.80
N ASP A 136 -7.73 4.77 -16.00
CA ASP A 136 -6.87 3.62 -15.66
C ASP A 136 -6.84 3.35 -14.14
N ASP A 137 -7.03 4.39 -13.33
CA ASP A 137 -7.08 4.29 -11.87
C ASP A 137 -8.23 3.41 -11.35
N LEU A 138 -9.31 3.27 -12.13
CA LEU A 138 -10.38 2.35 -11.82
C LEU A 138 -9.91 0.90 -11.82
N LEU A 139 -9.11 0.53 -12.81
CA LEU A 139 -8.56 -0.82 -12.93
C LEU A 139 -7.50 -1.08 -11.86
N TYR A 140 -6.72 -0.06 -11.50
CA TYR A 140 -5.74 -0.17 -10.43
C TYR A 140 -6.40 -0.48 -9.07
N GLY A 141 -7.52 0.16 -8.77
CA GLY A 141 -8.27 -0.08 -7.52
C GLY A 141 -9.07 -1.40 -7.50
N PHE A 142 -9.15 -2.15 -8.62
CA PHE A 142 -9.95 -3.37 -8.65
C PHE A 142 -9.25 -4.54 -7.96
N THR A 143 -9.76 -4.94 -6.80
CA THR A 143 -9.17 -5.94 -5.88
C THR A 143 -8.70 -7.23 -6.56
N PRO A 144 -9.48 -7.90 -7.41
CA PRO A 144 -9.05 -9.13 -8.05
C PRO A 144 -7.78 -8.97 -8.88
N LEU A 145 -7.57 -7.77 -9.47
CA LEU A 145 -6.41 -7.46 -10.28
C LEU A 145 -5.13 -7.13 -9.48
N GLN A 146 -5.22 -7.10 -8.16
CA GLN A 146 -4.09 -6.87 -7.24
C GLN A 146 -3.79 -8.10 -6.36
N ALA A 147 -4.57 -9.17 -6.49
CA ALA A 147 -4.41 -10.37 -5.69
C ALA A 147 -3.12 -11.15 -6.01
N ASP A 148 -2.51 -10.92 -7.17
CA ASP A 148 -1.22 -11.51 -7.60
C ASP A 148 -0.08 -11.21 -6.62
N SER A 149 -0.01 -10.02 -6.06
CA SER A 149 1.00 -9.65 -5.05
C SER A 149 0.96 -10.59 -3.83
N LEU A 150 -0.25 -10.87 -3.34
CA LEU A 150 -0.47 -11.74 -2.19
C LEU A 150 -0.33 -13.22 -2.56
N LEU A 151 -0.79 -13.61 -3.75
CA LEU A 151 -0.63 -14.98 -4.28
C LEU A 151 0.83 -15.32 -4.52
N MET A 152 1.65 -14.38 -4.97
CA MET A 152 3.10 -14.56 -5.13
C MET A 152 3.78 -14.81 -3.79
N GLY A 153 3.37 -14.09 -2.73
CA GLY A 153 3.79 -14.37 -1.35
C GLY A 153 3.35 -15.76 -0.88
N GLY A 154 2.10 -16.16 -1.19
CA GLY A 154 1.57 -17.52 -0.94
C GLY A 154 2.35 -18.59 -1.66
N PHE A 155 2.67 -18.40 -2.93
CA PHE A 155 3.53 -19.28 -3.73
C PHE A 155 4.91 -19.43 -3.11
N ALA A 156 5.57 -18.33 -2.76
CA ALA A 156 6.88 -18.37 -2.12
C ALA A 156 6.84 -19.11 -0.77
N ALA A 157 5.81 -18.90 0.05
CA ALA A 157 5.63 -19.59 1.33
C ALA A 157 5.44 -21.12 1.14
N LEU A 158 4.66 -21.52 0.12
CA LEU A 158 4.49 -22.92 -0.25
C LEU A 158 5.82 -23.54 -0.74
N MET A 159 6.58 -22.85 -1.57
CA MET A 159 7.90 -23.30 -2.05
C MET A 159 8.90 -23.40 -0.91
N TRP A 160 8.93 -22.42 0.00
CA TRP A 160 9.82 -22.39 1.16
C TRP A 160 9.63 -23.56 2.12
N ARG A 161 8.38 -23.96 2.36
CA ARG A 161 8.04 -25.09 3.24
C ARG A 161 8.16 -26.47 2.58
N GLY A 162 8.64 -26.53 1.34
CA GLY A 162 8.68 -27.77 0.59
C GLY A 162 10.08 -28.17 0.11
N PRO A 163 10.17 -29.23 -0.71
CA PRO A 163 11.44 -29.76 -1.20
C PRO A 163 12.21 -28.78 -2.08
N HIS A 164 11.54 -27.79 -2.66
CA HIS A 164 12.15 -26.83 -3.58
C HIS A 164 12.69 -25.56 -2.88
N ARG A 165 12.81 -25.55 -1.54
CA ARG A 165 13.31 -24.42 -0.76
C ARG A 165 14.67 -23.91 -1.27
N ASN A 166 15.61 -24.82 -1.51
CA ASN A 166 16.95 -24.45 -1.95
C ASN A 166 16.97 -23.88 -3.37
N ALA A 167 16.10 -24.37 -4.26
CA ALA A 167 15.94 -23.82 -5.60
C ALA A 167 15.34 -22.40 -5.55
N LEU A 168 14.31 -22.19 -4.75
CA LEU A 168 13.72 -20.89 -4.52
C LEU A 168 14.76 -19.89 -3.98
N LEU A 169 15.58 -20.30 -3.01
CA LEU A 169 16.61 -19.45 -2.42
C LEU A 169 17.71 -19.09 -3.42
N ARG A 170 18.17 -20.05 -4.24
CA ARG A 170 19.15 -19.76 -5.30
C ARG A 170 18.58 -18.77 -6.31
N TRP A 171 17.34 -18.99 -6.76
CA TRP A 171 16.63 -18.07 -7.63
C TRP A 171 16.54 -16.67 -7.03
N ALA A 172 16.07 -16.55 -5.80
CA ALA A 172 15.91 -15.26 -5.13
C ALA A 172 17.23 -14.51 -4.96
N ARG A 173 18.33 -15.21 -4.64
CA ARG A 173 19.67 -14.62 -4.50
C ARG A 173 20.24 -14.07 -5.82
N PHE A 174 19.80 -14.61 -6.94
CA PHE A 174 20.16 -14.12 -8.26
C PHE A 174 19.23 -12.97 -8.69
N VAL A 175 17.93 -13.15 -8.54
CA VAL A 175 16.90 -12.22 -9.04
C VAL A 175 16.84 -10.93 -8.22
N ALA A 176 16.95 -11.00 -6.89
CA ALA A 176 16.87 -9.80 -6.05
C ALA A 176 17.94 -8.74 -6.40
N PRO A 177 19.25 -9.06 -6.47
CA PRO A 177 20.25 -8.06 -6.84
C PRO A 177 20.13 -7.60 -8.30
N LEU A 178 19.72 -8.49 -9.22
CA LEU A 178 19.49 -8.13 -10.61
C LEU A 178 18.35 -7.10 -10.73
N LEU A 179 17.20 -7.38 -10.16
CA LEU A 179 16.06 -6.44 -10.18
C LEU A 179 16.37 -5.15 -9.42
N MET A 180 17.13 -5.23 -8.32
CA MET A 180 17.57 -4.03 -7.61
C MET A 180 18.50 -3.18 -8.47
N ALA A 181 19.46 -3.78 -9.17
CA ALA A 181 20.34 -3.07 -10.10
C ALA A 181 19.56 -2.42 -11.24
N VAL A 182 18.56 -3.11 -11.80
CA VAL A 182 17.66 -2.55 -12.82
C VAL A 182 16.86 -1.37 -12.25
N ALA A 183 16.30 -1.49 -11.03
CA ALA A 183 15.56 -0.40 -10.39
C ALA A 183 16.44 0.83 -10.13
N VAL A 184 17.66 0.62 -9.60
CA VAL A 184 18.63 1.71 -9.37
C VAL A 184 19.07 2.33 -10.69
N GLY A 185 19.38 1.50 -11.70
CA GLY A 185 19.75 1.99 -13.04
C GLY A 185 18.63 2.82 -13.67
N TYR A 186 17.40 2.33 -13.64
CA TYR A 186 16.23 3.08 -14.10
C TYR A 186 16.09 4.42 -13.36
N TYR A 187 16.22 4.41 -12.04
CA TYR A 187 16.17 5.63 -11.23
C TYR A 187 17.27 6.62 -11.62
N CYS A 188 18.52 6.17 -11.70
CA CYS A 188 19.67 7.03 -12.00
C CYS A 188 19.65 7.60 -13.43
N PHE A 189 19.26 6.79 -14.42
CA PHE A 189 19.35 7.17 -15.83
C PHE A 189 18.07 7.77 -16.40
N CYS A 190 16.92 7.46 -15.83
CA CYS A 190 15.64 7.92 -16.35
C CYS A 190 14.96 8.94 -15.42
N VAL A 191 14.94 8.68 -14.13
CA VAL A 191 14.17 9.50 -13.15
C VAL A 191 14.95 10.74 -12.72
N LEU A 192 16.20 10.58 -12.29
CA LEU A 192 17.03 11.72 -11.82
C LEU A 192 17.22 12.81 -12.89
N PRO A 193 17.60 12.50 -14.15
CA PRO A 193 17.81 13.54 -15.15
C PRO A 193 16.53 14.23 -15.60
N SER A 194 15.39 13.52 -15.59
CA SER A 194 14.11 14.08 -16.04
C SER A 194 13.48 15.04 -15.03
N GLN A 195 13.92 15.04 -13.78
CA GLN A 195 13.28 15.73 -12.64
C GLN A 195 11.77 15.42 -12.47
N GLN A 196 11.28 14.40 -13.16
CA GLN A 196 9.86 14.01 -13.18
C GLN A 196 9.57 12.88 -12.17
N PHE A 197 10.02 13.04 -10.94
CA PHE A 197 9.86 12.03 -9.88
C PHE A 197 8.41 11.57 -9.67
N ALA A 198 7.45 12.45 -9.92
CA ALA A 198 6.04 12.15 -9.71
C ALA A 198 5.28 11.73 -10.97
N THR A 199 5.75 12.11 -12.17
CA THR A 199 4.93 12.03 -13.39
C THR A 199 5.22 10.82 -14.28
N MET A 200 6.41 10.23 -14.23
CA MET A 200 6.76 9.09 -15.11
C MET A 200 5.82 7.89 -14.99
N GLY A 201 5.34 7.59 -13.78
CA GLY A 201 4.38 6.52 -13.59
C GLY A 201 3.01 6.80 -14.20
N TYR A 202 2.60 8.07 -14.30
CA TYR A 202 1.32 8.47 -14.87
C TYR A 202 1.33 8.55 -16.40
N GLN A 203 2.49 8.79 -17.01
CA GLN A 203 2.60 8.91 -18.48
C GLN A 203 2.49 7.55 -19.19
N TYR A 204 2.79 6.44 -18.51
CA TYR A 204 2.78 5.10 -19.09
C TYR A 204 1.94 4.12 -18.26
N PRO A 205 0.61 4.27 -18.22
CA PRO A 205 -0.26 3.45 -17.37
C PRO A 205 -0.15 1.96 -17.70
N MET A 206 -0.02 1.59 -18.97
CA MET A 206 0.19 0.20 -19.40
C MET A 206 1.42 -0.43 -18.73
N TRP A 207 2.55 0.28 -18.73
CA TRP A 207 3.76 -0.19 -18.07
C TRP A 207 3.59 -0.24 -16.55
N ARG A 208 3.09 0.85 -15.95
CA ARG A 208 2.93 0.98 -14.50
C ARG A 208 2.06 -0.11 -13.91
N TYR A 209 0.88 -0.33 -14.50
CA TYR A 209 -0.14 -1.22 -13.95
C TYR A 209 -0.01 -2.68 -14.41
N THR A 210 0.94 -3.00 -15.28
CA THR A 210 1.25 -4.37 -15.72
C THR A 210 2.64 -4.79 -15.27
N PHE A 211 3.62 -4.68 -16.15
CA PHE A 211 4.98 -5.15 -15.91
C PHE A 211 5.67 -4.44 -14.74
N GLY A 212 5.35 -3.16 -14.50
CA GLY A 212 5.89 -2.43 -13.35
C GLY A 212 5.45 -3.03 -12.02
N LEU A 213 4.17 -3.40 -11.88
CA LEU A 213 3.67 -4.09 -10.69
C LEU A 213 4.31 -5.47 -10.51
N GLU A 214 4.39 -6.26 -11.60
CA GLU A 214 5.04 -7.57 -11.55
C GLU A 214 6.52 -7.46 -11.18
N PHE A 215 7.20 -6.45 -11.71
CA PHE A 215 8.59 -6.16 -11.33
C PHE A 215 8.74 -5.92 -9.83
N VAL A 216 7.89 -5.07 -9.26
CA VAL A 216 7.88 -4.79 -7.81
C VAL A 216 7.53 -6.04 -7.00
N ASN A 217 6.53 -6.81 -7.43
CA ASN A 217 6.13 -8.05 -6.78
C ASN A 217 7.25 -9.09 -6.75
N LEU A 218 7.94 -9.29 -7.89
CA LEU A 218 9.08 -10.20 -8.00
C LEU A 218 10.26 -9.73 -7.14
N LEU A 219 10.57 -8.44 -7.18
CA LEU A 219 11.63 -7.86 -6.35
C LEU A 219 11.33 -8.05 -4.87
N ALA A 220 10.15 -7.65 -4.42
CA ALA A 220 9.75 -7.76 -3.02
C ALA A 220 9.75 -9.22 -2.55
N THR A 221 9.19 -10.13 -3.35
CA THR A 221 9.17 -11.58 -3.03
C THR A 221 10.59 -12.14 -2.95
N SER A 222 11.47 -11.78 -3.88
CA SER A 222 12.87 -12.24 -3.88
C SER A 222 13.62 -11.75 -2.65
N VAL A 223 13.45 -10.47 -2.29
CA VAL A 223 14.04 -9.87 -1.08
C VAL A 223 13.54 -10.59 0.17
N VAL A 224 12.22 -10.81 0.30
CA VAL A 224 11.65 -11.54 1.44
C VAL A 224 12.21 -12.94 1.55
N VAL A 225 12.31 -13.68 0.44
CA VAL A 225 12.90 -15.03 0.42
C VAL A 225 14.37 -15.01 0.87
N CYS A 226 15.15 -14.03 0.41
CA CYS A 226 16.54 -13.85 0.87
C CYS A 226 16.61 -13.57 2.38
N LEU A 227 15.67 -12.80 2.92
CA LEU A 227 15.59 -12.47 4.34
C LEU A 227 15.23 -13.67 5.24
N LEU A 228 14.54 -14.68 4.70
CA LEU A 228 14.22 -15.91 5.43
C LEU A 228 15.43 -16.81 5.64
N ALA A 229 16.51 -16.63 4.88
CA ALA A 229 17.75 -17.39 5.04
C ALA A 229 18.71 -16.61 5.95
N PRO A 230 19.40 -17.29 6.88
CA PRO A 230 20.38 -16.64 7.75
C PRO A 230 21.58 -16.16 6.91
N GLN A 231 21.77 -14.84 6.84
CA GLN A 231 22.87 -14.20 6.15
C GLN A 231 23.47 -13.12 7.06
N LYS A 232 24.78 -13.16 7.29
CA LYS A 232 25.45 -12.23 8.22
C LYS A 232 25.24 -10.75 7.83
N TRP A 233 25.41 -10.41 6.56
CA TRP A 233 25.24 -9.03 6.09
C TRP A 233 23.78 -8.53 6.22
N LEU A 234 22.78 -9.41 6.04
CA LEU A 234 21.38 -9.07 6.21
C LEU A 234 21.03 -8.82 7.69
N SER A 235 21.65 -9.55 8.61
CA SER A 235 21.45 -9.30 10.03
C SER A 235 22.06 -7.98 10.49
N LEU A 236 23.15 -7.55 9.83
CA LEU A 236 23.79 -6.26 10.12
C LEU A 236 23.00 -5.07 9.59
N THR A 237 22.29 -5.22 8.47
CA THR A 237 21.48 -4.18 7.82
C THR A 237 20.04 -4.19 8.30
N ILE A 238 19.23 -5.09 7.76
CA ILE A 238 17.78 -5.17 8.02
C ILE A 238 17.48 -5.74 9.42
N GLY A 239 18.37 -6.58 9.96
CA GLY A 239 18.33 -7.05 11.34
C GLY A 239 18.81 -6.04 12.39
N SER A 240 19.26 -4.86 11.99
CA SER A 240 19.73 -3.80 12.88
C SER A 240 18.62 -3.28 13.82
N ARG A 241 19.01 -2.67 14.94
CA ARG A 241 18.04 -2.08 15.88
C ARG A 241 17.14 -1.02 15.24
N PRO A 242 17.66 -0.08 14.41
CA PRO A 242 16.82 0.89 13.72
C PRO A 242 15.81 0.26 12.76
N ALA A 243 16.25 -0.72 11.95
CA ALA A 243 15.38 -1.38 11.00
C ALA A 243 14.25 -2.17 11.69
N ARG A 244 14.57 -2.86 12.80
CA ARG A 244 13.54 -3.54 13.62
C ARG A 244 12.58 -2.55 14.29
N TRP A 245 13.07 -1.38 14.68
CA TRP A 245 12.23 -0.32 15.22
C TRP A 245 11.27 0.22 14.16
N LEU A 246 11.75 0.54 12.95
CA LEU A 246 10.91 0.92 11.81
C LEU A 246 9.88 -0.17 11.48
N GLY A 247 10.28 -1.45 11.48
CA GLY A 247 9.36 -2.56 11.26
C GLY A 247 8.24 -2.66 12.31
N ARG A 248 8.49 -2.24 13.55
CA ARG A 248 7.46 -2.21 14.60
C ARG A 248 6.39 -1.14 14.35
N ILE A 249 6.81 0.05 13.92
CA ILE A 249 5.91 1.18 13.66
C ILE A 249 5.39 1.22 12.21
N SER A 250 5.78 0.25 11.36
CA SER A 250 5.49 0.27 9.91
C SER A 250 4.00 0.30 9.59
N TYR A 251 3.17 -0.33 10.41
CA TYR A 251 1.72 -0.29 10.21
C TYR A 251 1.15 1.11 10.47
N GLY A 252 1.54 1.75 11.57
CA GLY A 252 1.18 3.14 11.83
C GLY A 252 1.71 4.08 10.73
N ALA A 253 2.97 3.85 10.28
CA ALA A 253 3.53 4.62 9.18
C ALA A 253 2.69 4.47 7.90
N TYR A 254 2.26 3.25 7.57
CA TYR A 254 1.35 3.01 6.45
C TYR A 254 0.00 3.75 6.62
N VAL A 255 -0.58 3.72 7.80
CA VAL A 255 -1.86 4.40 8.06
C VAL A 255 -1.73 5.92 7.93
N PHE A 256 -0.66 6.51 8.46
CA PHE A 256 -0.53 7.98 8.53
C PHE A 256 0.13 8.63 7.31
N HIS A 257 0.86 7.88 6.45
CA HIS A 257 1.65 8.49 5.36
C HIS A 257 0.81 9.32 4.39
N ASP A 258 -0.41 8.90 4.11
CA ASP A 258 -1.28 9.53 3.12
C ASP A 258 -2.45 10.29 3.75
N ILE A 259 -2.86 9.94 4.97
CA ILE A 259 -3.95 10.63 5.68
C ILE A 259 -3.69 12.14 5.77
N LEU A 260 -2.45 12.54 6.05
CA LEU A 260 -2.05 13.93 6.22
C LEU A 260 -1.39 14.54 4.97
N HIS A 261 -1.50 13.88 3.82
CA HIS A 261 -0.90 14.36 2.56
C HIS A 261 -1.23 15.82 2.28
N ASN A 262 -2.50 16.18 2.34
CA ASN A 262 -2.95 17.55 2.08
C ASN A 262 -2.50 18.54 3.16
N VAL A 263 -2.32 18.11 4.41
CA VAL A 263 -1.74 18.95 5.47
C VAL A 263 -0.30 19.30 5.15
N TYR A 264 0.49 18.30 4.77
CA TYR A 264 1.89 18.50 4.40
C TYR A 264 2.03 19.37 3.17
N LEU A 265 1.20 19.13 2.15
CA LEU A 265 1.16 19.95 0.94
C LEU A 265 0.75 21.40 1.24
N GLY A 266 -0.25 21.59 2.09
CA GLY A 266 -0.68 22.91 2.56
C GLY A 266 0.43 23.67 3.30
N ALA A 267 1.17 23.01 4.17
CA ALA A 267 2.31 23.59 4.88
C ALA A 267 3.40 24.05 3.91
N VAL A 268 3.77 23.23 2.93
CA VAL A 268 4.79 23.60 1.93
C VAL A 268 4.31 24.72 1.03
N ASN A 269 3.06 24.69 0.59
CA ASN A 269 2.46 25.76 -0.22
C ASN A 269 2.37 27.09 0.56
N HIS A 270 2.13 27.04 1.87
CA HIS A 270 2.19 28.24 2.72
C HIS A 270 3.60 28.83 2.74
N VAL A 271 4.63 28.00 2.93
CA VAL A 271 6.03 28.45 2.88
C VAL A 271 6.37 29.06 1.52
N ARG A 272 5.95 28.44 0.41
CA ARG A 272 6.17 28.93 -0.96
C ARG A 272 5.55 30.32 -1.22
N LYS A 273 4.49 30.68 -0.53
CA LYS A 273 3.87 32.02 -0.66
C LYS A 273 4.71 33.12 -0.03
N HIS A 274 5.53 32.77 0.96
CA HIS A 274 6.33 33.74 1.71
C HIS A 274 7.81 33.71 1.36
N VAL A 275 8.28 32.62 0.76
CA VAL A 275 9.69 32.44 0.40
C VAL A 275 9.77 31.89 -1.02
N VAL A 276 10.59 32.55 -1.85
CA VAL A 276 10.86 32.06 -3.22
C VAL A 276 11.80 30.85 -3.11
N ILE A 277 11.24 29.65 -3.21
CA ILE A 277 11.97 28.40 -3.23
C ILE A 277 11.76 27.68 -4.58
N GLY A 278 12.87 27.18 -5.15
CA GLY A 278 12.79 26.38 -6.39
C GLY A 278 12.02 25.07 -6.19
N ASP A 279 11.46 24.52 -7.26
CA ASP A 279 10.62 23.33 -7.22
C ASP A 279 11.33 22.10 -6.62
N GLY A 280 12.62 21.94 -6.87
CA GLY A 280 13.42 20.87 -6.27
C GLY A 280 13.51 20.97 -4.75
N LEU A 281 13.76 22.15 -4.22
CA LEU A 281 13.84 22.40 -2.77
C LEU A 281 12.45 22.26 -2.13
N ALA A 282 11.40 22.74 -2.79
CA ALA A 282 10.03 22.57 -2.32
C ALA A 282 9.63 21.10 -2.23
N SER A 283 9.96 20.30 -3.23
CA SER A 283 9.70 18.85 -3.25
C SER A 283 10.50 18.14 -2.15
N PHE A 284 11.77 18.46 -1.98
CA PHE A 284 12.61 17.90 -0.92
C PHE A 284 12.04 18.24 0.47
N THR A 285 11.64 19.51 0.68
CA THR A 285 11.04 19.95 1.93
C THR A 285 9.73 19.24 2.21
N PHE A 286 8.86 19.07 1.20
CA PHE A 286 7.62 18.30 1.30
C PHE A 286 7.87 16.87 1.75
N VAL A 287 8.77 16.16 1.04
CA VAL A 287 9.09 14.75 1.36
C VAL A 287 9.67 14.64 2.77
N SER A 288 10.56 15.55 3.15
CA SER A 288 11.19 15.54 4.48
C SER A 288 10.18 15.77 5.61
N ILE A 289 9.29 16.74 5.48
CA ILE A 289 8.23 17.03 6.46
C ILE A 289 7.24 15.86 6.52
N ALA A 290 6.80 15.34 5.38
CA ALA A 290 5.87 14.23 5.31
C ALA A 290 6.47 12.96 5.95
N LEU A 291 7.73 12.66 5.66
CA LEU A 291 8.42 11.51 6.25
C LEU A 291 8.59 11.65 7.77
N ALA A 292 9.08 12.80 8.23
CA ALA A 292 9.28 13.07 9.65
C ALA A 292 7.95 13.05 10.42
N GLY A 293 6.91 13.69 9.89
CA GLY A 293 5.56 13.70 10.47
C GLY A 293 4.94 12.32 10.54
N THR A 294 5.06 11.54 9.46
CA THR A 294 4.56 10.16 9.40
C THR A 294 5.27 9.26 10.42
N ILE A 295 6.60 9.34 10.51
CA ILE A 295 7.37 8.55 11.48
C ILE A 295 7.01 8.94 12.92
N LEU A 296 6.89 10.24 13.19
CA LEU A 296 6.52 10.75 14.51
C LEU A 296 5.12 10.25 14.93
N LEU A 297 4.13 10.38 14.06
CA LEU A 297 2.77 9.92 14.34
C LEU A 297 2.68 8.40 14.49
N ALA A 298 3.38 7.65 13.64
CA ALA A 298 3.46 6.20 13.76
C ALA A 298 4.11 5.78 15.08
N TRP A 299 5.16 6.47 15.52
CA TRP A 299 5.81 6.21 16.80
C TRP A 299 4.89 6.55 17.98
N LEU A 300 4.22 7.72 17.96
CA LEU A 300 3.26 8.11 18.99
C LEU A 300 2.10 7.11 19.08
N SER A 301 1.52 6.76 17.93
CA SER A 301 0.46 5.76 17.84
C SER A 301 0.92 4.42 18.43
N PHE A 302 2.09 3.94 18.01
CA PHE A 302 2.64 2.68 18.53
C PHE A 302 2.87 2.75 20.03
N ARG A 303 3.47 3.83 20.54
CA ARG A 303 3.83 3.99 21.95
C ARG A 303 2.61 4.06 22.88
N PHE A 304 1.59 4.84 22.50
CA PHE A 304 0.49 5.18 23.39
C PHE A 304 -0.79 4.38 23.12
N TYR A 305 -0.98 3.86 21.92
CA TYR A 305 -2.19 3.19 21.52
C TYR A 305 -1.96 1.72 21.14
N GLU A 306 -1.21 1.43 20.09
CA GLU A 306 -1.10 0.09 19.51
C GLU A 306 -0.43 -0.92 20.48
N SER A 307 0.60 -0.51 21.22
CA SER A 307 1.34 -1.38 22.16
C SER A 307 0.43 -2.00 23.21
N ARG A 308 -0.63 -1.32 23.63
CA ARG A 308 -1.60 -1.83 24.61
C ARG A 308 -2.31 -3.09 24.09
N PHE A 309 -2.72 -3.07 22.83
CA PHE A 309 -3.38 -4.21 22.19
C PHE A 309 -2.40 -5.33 21.85
N LEU A 310 -1.18 -4.98 21.48
CA LEU A 310 -0.13 -5.97 21.19
C LEU A 310 0.30 -6.74 22.45
N ASN A 311 0.30 -6.11 23.61
CA ASN A 311 0.61 -6.77 24.89
C ASN A 311 -0.49 -7.79 25.28
N LEU A 312 -1.74 -7.60 24.83
CA LEU A 312 -2.80 -8.61 25.01
C LEU A 312 -2.49 -9.90 24.26
N LYS A 313 -1.71 -9.84 23.18
CA LYS A 313 -1.31 -11.00 22.39
C LYS A 313 -0.54 -12.03 23.24
N GLU A 314 0.30 -11.59 24.17
CA GLU A 314 1.09 -12.49 25.03
C GLU A 314 0.19 -13.31 25.96
N LYS A 315 -0.91 -12.72 26.44
CA LYS A 315 -1.90 -13.43 27.29
C LYS A 315 -2.63 -14.55 26.56
N TYR A 316 -2.81 -14.44 25.24
CA TYR A 316 -3.56 -15.42 24.43
C TYR A 316 -2.66 -16.42 23.68
N THR A 317 -1.35 -16.37 23.83
CA THR A 317 -0.42 -17.29 23.17
C THR A 317 0.15 -18.35 24.11
N LEU A 318 -0.13 -18.27 25.41
CA LEU A 318 0.32 -19.22 26.46
C LEU A 318 -0.76 -20.26 26.80
N SER A 319 -1.87 -20.27 26.09
CA SER A 319 -2.90 -21.31 26.10
C SER A 319 -2.91 -22.00 24.72
#